data_6de1a3f1173456f04a062d1c1fdd36ec
#
_entry.id   6de1a3f1173456f04a062d1c1fdd36ec
#
_cell.length_a   1.000
_cell.length_b   1.000
_cell.length_c   1.000
_cell.angle_alpha   90.00
_cell.angle_beta   90.00
_cell.angle_gamma   90.00
#
_symmetry.space_group_name_H-M   'P 1'
#
loop_
_entity.id
_entity.type
_entity.pdbx_description
1 polymer ?
#
loop_
_entity_poly.entity_id
_entity_poly.type
_entity_poly.pdbx_seq_one_letter_code
_entity_poly.pdbx_strand_id
1 'polypeptide(L)'
;MKLYNRDDVIQLTPRWKGERFDDGRPRVPDDIVRRISHTTVTEMWKPLHMRGYKYQFERGFHRTNPDIPAMCGRAVTAAFLPTRPDLHRYLMDFGHNEEGRKGNFNQWALEDMVEGDVVVYDMKDKVYEGCPLGGNLTNLIANKTGRGAITFGGMRDLEQIMEIKSAQFFYRDTDPTPFTDTMIIGINVPVKIGAAVAMPGDIVLGTAGGVIFIPPHLAEICAIDAEKAHVRDIWGFEMIKTGTYTAAQMDSAWETGMWEDFVKWLGASENAAPYVHLNFDKELADCRAGIVRRGQEAFYYDADAESPGLMDAGG
;
A
#
# COMPACT_ATOMS: atom_id res chain seq x y z
N MET A 1 -9.93 4.04 -28.16
CA MET A 1 -9.52 4.23 -26.75
C MET A 1 -9.82 2.93 -26.04
N LYS A 2 -8.87 2.36 -25.31
CA LYS A 2 -9.12 1.19 -24.47
C LYS A 2 -9.20 1.67 -23.04
N LEU A 3 -10.14 1.13 -22.26
CA LEU A 3 -10.21 1.40 -20.82
C LEU A 3 -9.02 0.78 -20.07
N TYR A 4 -8.43 -0.24 -20.66
CA TYR A 4 -7.27 -0.96 -20.19
C TYR A 4 -6.33 -1.25 -21.37
N ASN A 5 -5.02 -1.10 -21.15
CA ASN A 5 -4.00 -1.48 -22.11
C ASN A 5 -2.77 -2.07 -21.39
N ARG A 6 -2.49 -3.35 -21.65
CA ARG A 6 -1.36 -4.07 -21.06
C ARG A 6 -0.01 -3.38 -21.29
N ASP A 7 0.22 -2.89 -22.51
CA ASP A 7 1.51 -2.27 -22.86
C ASP A 7 1.70 -0.93 -22.15
N ASP A 8 0.63 -0.17 -21.96
CA ASP A 8 0.67 1.05 -21.16
C ASP A 8 1.00 0.76 -19.69
N VAL A 9 0.44 -0.31 -19.10
CA VAL A 9 0.77 -0.73 -17.74
C VAL A 9 2.25 -1.07 -17.60
N ILE A 10 2.83 -1.77 -18.59
CA ILE A 10 4.26 -2.08 -18.62
C ILE A 10 5.10 -0.81 -18.71
N GLN A 11 4.73 0.14 -19.59
CA GLN A 11 5.43 1.41 -19.73
C GLN A 11 5.34 2.30 -18.50
N LEU A 12 4.22 2.26 -17.77
CA LEU A 12 4.02 2.99 -16.53
C LEU A 12 4.82 2.42 -15.34
N THR A 13 5.29 1.17 -15.45
CA THR A 13 6.07 0.49 -14.41
C THR A 13 7.44 0.01 -14.91
N PRO A 14 8.26 0.88 -15.53
CA PRO A 14 9.46 0.49 -16.30
C PRO A 14 10.61 -0.03 -15.42
N ARG A 15 10.60 0.33 -14.14
CA ARG A 15 11.62 -0.10 -13.15
C ARG A 15 11.39 -1.52 -12.64
N TRP A 16 10.19 -2.08 -12.81
CA TRP A 16 9.92 -3.46 -12.45
C TRP A 16 10.49 -4.41 -13.49
N LYS A 17 11.38 -5.30 -13.07
CA LYS A 17 12.07 -6.29 -13.93
C LYS A 17 11.65 -7.73 -13.64
N GLY A 18 10.78 -7.93 -12.63
CA GLY A 18 10.28 -9.25 -12.24
C GLY A 18 9.11 -9.73 -13.08
N GLU A 19 8.47 -10.79 -12.61
CA GLU A 19 7.28 -11.40 -13.21
C GLU A 19 6.11 -10.40 -13.28
N ARG A 20 5.23 -10.57 -14.28
CA ARG A 20 4.03 -9.77 -14.46
C ARG A 20 2.81 -10.66 -14.61
N PHE A 21 1.67 -10.15 -14.18
CA PHE A 21 0.38 -10.73 -14.54
C PHE A 21 0.07 -10.56 -16.03
N ASP A 22 -0.92 -11.31 -16.53
CA ASP A 22 -1.34 -11.23 -17.95
C ASP A 22 -1.80 -9.82 -18.34
N ASP A 23 -2.32 -9.05 -17.38
CA ASP A 23 -2.72 -7.66 -17.56
C ASP A 23 -1.54 -6.66 -17.52
N GLY A 24 -0.31 -7.13 -17.39
CA GLY A 24 0.91 -6.30 -17.39
C GLY A 24 1.31 -5.76 -16.04
N ARG A 25 0.46 -5.87 -15.00
CA ARG A 25 0.80 -5.42 -13.65
C ARG A 25 2.02 -6.16 -13.09
N PRO A 26 2.91 -5.48 -12.38
CA PRO A 26 3.97 -6.12 -11.61
C PRO A 26 3.42 -7.18 -10.65
N ARG A 27 4.07 -8.34 -10.63
CA ARG A 27 3.78 -9.42 -9.67
C ARG A 27 4.90 -9.49 -8.63
N VAL A 28 4.78 -8.67 -7.59
CA VAL A 28 5.69 -8.79 -6.43
C VAL A 28 5.47 -10.15 -5.78
N PRO A 29 6.53 -10.90 -5.40
CA PRO A 29 6.40 -12.21 -4.76
C PRO A 29 5.52 -12.20 -3.50
N ASP A 30 4.77 -13.27 -3.26
CA ASP A 30 3.80 -13.36 -2.15
C ASP A 30 4.46 -13.33 -0.78
N ASP A 31 5.69 -13.81 -0.66
CA ASP A 31 6.47 -13.74 0.57
C ASP A 31 6.82 -12.29 0.95
N ILE A 32 7.15 -11.44 -0.03
CA ILE A 32 7.39 -10.01 0.19
C ILE A 32 6.10 -9.31 0.61
N VAL A 33 4.97 -9.58 -0.07
CA VAL A 33 3.66 -9.04 0.31
C VAL A 33 3.29 -9.44 1.74
N ARG A 34 3.54 -10.70 2.11
CA ARG A 34 3.31 -11.19 3.46
C ARG A 34 4.21 -10.50 4.48
N ARG A 35 5.49 -10.29 4.21
CA ARG A 35 6.40 -9.55 5.10
C ARG A 35 5.91 -8.12 5.31
N ILE A 36 5.52 -7.42 4.26
CA ILE A 36 4.93 -6.08 4.33
C ILE A 36 3.66 -6.07 5.20
N SER A 37 2.82 -7.10 5.12
CA SER A 37 1.58 -7.18 5.91
C SER A 37 1.79 -7.23 7.43
N HIS A 38 2.99 -7.55 7.88
CA HIS A 38 3.39 -7.54 9.30
C HIS A 38 4.00 -6.22 9.76
N THR A 39 4.08 -5.23 8.90
CA THR A 39 4.57 -3.89 9.21
C THR A 39 3.43 -2.87 9.32
N THR A 40 3.74 -1.66 9.71
CA THR A 40 2.81 -0.55 9.80
C THR A 40 3.03 0.48 8.69
N VAL A 41 2.03 1.33 8.43
CA VAL A 41 2.21 2.45 7.49
C VAL A 41 3.30 3.42 7.94
N THR A 42 3.53 3.56 9.25
CA THR A 42 4.59 4.43 9.80
C THR A 42 5.98 3.87 9.49
N GLU A 43 6.19 2.58 9.72
CA GLU A 43 7.45 1.90 9.41
C GLU A 43 7.74 1.90 7.90
N MET A 44 6.70 1.77 7.08
CA MET A 44 6.82 1.74 5.62
C MET A 44 6.99 3.13 5.01
N TRP A 45 6.50 4.19 5.67
CA TRP A 45 6.57 5.57 5.17
C TRP A 45 8.02 6.07 5.07
N LYS A 46 8.84 5.81 6.11
CA LYS A 46 10.21 6.30 6.19
C LYS A 46 11.09 5.83 5.03
N PRO A 47 11.19 4.53 4.72
CA PRO A 47 12.01 4.06 3.61
C PRO A 47 11.57 4.60 2.25
N LEU A 48 10.27 4.85 2.04
CA LEU A 48 9.76 5.48 0.82
C LEU A 48 10.14 6.95 0.76
N HIS A 49 9.92 7.68 1.87
CA HIS A 49 10.24 9.11 1.95
C HIS A 49 11.73 9.38 1.69
N MET A 50 12.62 8.57 2.28
CA MET A 50 14.07 8.67 2.10
C MET A 50 14.52 8.42 0.65
N ARG A 51 13.72 7.70 -0.14
CA ARG A 51 13.96 7.44 -1.57
C ARG A 51 13.23 8.43 -2.49
N GLY A 52 12.72 9.54 -1.95
CA GLY A 52 12.05 10.59 -2.70
C GLY A 52 10.55 10.35 -2.98
N TYR A 53 9.99 9.21 -2.54
CA TYR A 53 8.57 8.88 -2.71
C TYR A 53 7.73 9.51 -1.59
N LYS A 54 7.46 10.81 -1.71
CA LYS A 54 6.83 11.64 -0.66
C LYS A 54 5.30 11.54 -0.64
N TYR A 55 4.69 11.17 -1.77
CA TYR A 55 3.24 11.18 -1.97
C TYR A 55 2.71 9.75 -2.16
N GLN A 56 2.95 8.90 -1.16
CA GLN A 56 2.55 7.48 -1.18
C GLN A 56 1.56 7.12 -0.07
N PHE A 57 1.26 8.04 0.83
CA PHE A 57 0.42 7.81 2.00
C PHE A 57 -0.81 8.71 1.97
N GLU A 58 -1.97 8.14 2.34
CA GLU A 58 -3.22 8.86 2.58
C GLU A 58 -3.89 8.39 3.87
N ARG A 59 -4.47 9.34 4.56
CA ARG A 59 -5.16 9.19 5.86
C ARG A 59 -6.65 9.43 5.74
N GLY A 60 -7.37 9.31 6.89
CA GLY A 60 -8.78 9.70 7.00
C GLY A 60 -9.72 8.69 6.34
N PHE A 61 -9.35 7.43 6.34
CA PHE A 61 -10.24 6.33 5.97
C PHE A 61 -10.91 5.73 7.20
N HIS A 62 -12.16 5.37 7.06
CA HIS A 62 -12.80 4.36 7.89
C HIS A 62 -12.43 2.96 7.39
N ARG A 63 -12.55 1.95 8.25
CA ARG A 63 -12.32 0.56 7.89
C ARG A 63 -13.41 -0.35 8.46
N THR A 64 -13.78 -1.38 7.73
CA THR A 64 -14.93 -2.22 8.07
C THR A 64 -14.63 -3.25 9.16
N ASN A 65 -13.40 -3.75 9.25
CA ASN A 65 -13.05 -4.80 10.19
C ASN A 65 -11.80 -4.43 11.02
N PRO A 66 -11.99 -3.88 12.24
CA PRO A 66 -10.86 -3.51 13.10
C PRO A 66 -10.02 -4.70 13.58
N ASP A 67 -10.56 -5.93 13.53
CA ASP A 67 -9.84 -7.13 13.96
C ASP A 67 -8.81 -7.61 12.92
N ILE A 68 -8.91 -7.13 11.68
CA ILE A 68 -7.87 -7.34 10.66
C ILE A 68 -6.83 -6.22 10.81
N PRO A 69 -5.63 -6.50 11.33
CA PRO A 69 -4.64 -5.47 11.64
C PRO A 69 -4.12 -4.75 10.39
N ALA A 70 -3.96 -5.50 9.30
CA ALA A 70 -3.48 -4.95 8.02
C ALA A 70 -4.17 -5.61 6.84
N MET A 71 -4.51 -4.83 5.82
CA MET A 71 -4.82 -5.27 4.47
C MET A 71 -3.58 -5.05 3.61
N CYS A 72 -3.09 -6.10 2.96
CA CYS A 72 -1.91 -5.99 2.11
C CYS A 72 -2.09 -6.81 0.82
N GLY A 73 -1.85 -6.18 -0.33
CA GLY A 73 -1.99 -6.84 -1.63
C GLY A 73 -1.56 -5.94 -2.78
N ARG A 74 -1.77 -6.41 -4.01
CA ARG A 74 -1.36 -5.72 -5.23
C ARG A 74 -2.51 -4.88 -5.79
N ALA A 75 -2.24 -3.65 -6.17
CA ALA A 75 -3.26 -2.72 -6.63
C ALA A 75 -3.85 -3.10 -8.00
N VAL A 76 -5.18 -3.20 -8.05
CA VAL A 76 -5.98 -3.04 -9.27
C VAL A 76 -6.62 -1.66 -9.20
N THR A 77 -6.18 -0.73 -10.04
CA THR A 77 -6.62 0.66 -9.95
C THR A 77 -7.75 0.95 -10.94
N ALA A 78 -8.69 1.78 -10.53
CA ALA A 78 -9.76 2.27 -11.40
C ALA A 78 -10.01 3.76 -11.17
N ALA A 79 -9.98 4.51 -12.26
CA ALA A 79 -10.19 5.96 -12.27
C ALA A 79 -11.61 6.30 -12.73
N PHE A 80 -12.26 7.19 -11.98
CA PHE A 80 -13.59 7.68 -12.27
C PHE A 80 -13.62 9.19 -12.43
N LEU A 81 -14.54 9.69 -13.25
CA LEU A 81 -14.86 11.10 -13.40
C LEU A 81 -16.37 11.32 -13.32
N PRO A 82 -16.83 12.54 -13.03
CA PRO A 82 -18.22 12.91 -13.18
C PRO A 82 -18.72 12.61 -14.59
N THR A 83 -19.97 12.17 -14.69
CA THR A 83 -20.60 11.83 -15.97
C THR A 83 -20.63 13.02 -16.92
N ARG A 84 -20.12 12.79 -18.10
CA ARG A 84 -20.33 13.62 -19.29
C ARG A 84 -21.16 12.78 -20.27
N PRO A 85 -22.38 13.16 -20.62
CA PRO A 85 -23.35 12.28 -21.28
C PRO A 85 -22.89 11.69 -22.62
N ASP A 86 -22.17 12.46 -23.43
CA ASP A 86 -21.59 12.02 -24.70
C ASP A 86 -20.51 10.94 -24.50
N LEU A 87 -19.60 11.16 -23.55
CA LEU A 87 -18.54 10.21 -23.24
C LEU A 87 -19.08 8.99 -22.48
N HIS A 88 -20.00 9.18 -21.54
CA HIS A 88 -20.62 8.09 -20.80
C HIS A 88 -21.25 7.06 -21.74
N ARG A 89 -22.08 7.53 -22.71
CA ARG A 89 -22.71 6.66 -23.69
C ARG A 89 -21.67 5.92 -24.52
N TYR A 90 -20.68 6.64 -25.01
CA TYR A 90 -19.59 6.04 -25.80
C TYR A 90 -18.87 4.94 -25.02
N LEU A 91 -18.52 5.18 -23.73
CA LEU A 91 -17.80 4.22 -22.90
C LEU A 91 -18.65 2.99 -22.59
N MET A 92 -19.96 3.16 -22.31
CA MET A 92 -20.88 2.04 -22.11
C MET A 92 -21.01 1.17 -23.36
N ASP A 93 -21.21 1.80 -24.51
CA ASP A 93 -21.32 1.10 -25.81
C ASP A 93 -20.01 0.38 -26.15
N PHE A 94 -18.87 1.04 -25.97
CA PHE A 94 -17.54 0.48 -26.21
C PHE A 94 -17.26 -0.71 -25.28
N GLY A 95 -17.48 -0.53 -23.98
CA GLY A 95 -17.23 -1.60 -23.01
C GLY A 95 -18.09 -2.83 -23.27
N HIS A 96 -19.38 -2.65 -23.55
CA HIS A 96 -20.28 -3.78 -23.81
C HIS A 96 -20.04 -4.45 -25.17
N ASN A 97 -19.88 -3.67 -26.24
CA ASN A 97 -19.88 -4.20 -27.58
C ASN A 97 -18.48 -4.57 -28.10
N GLU A 98 -17.43 -3.81 -27.71
CA GLU A 98 -16.08 -4.03 -28.20
C GLU A 98 -15.21 -4.82 -27.21
N GLU A 99 -15.35 -4.56 -25.89
CA GLU A 99 -14.58 -5.26 -24.86
C GLU A 99 -15.34 -6.44 -24.23
N GLY A 100 -16.64 -6.60 -24.53
CA GLY A 100 -17.48 -7.69 -24.01
C GLY A 100 -17.77 -7.62 -22.51
N ARG A 101 -17.57 -6.45 -21.90
CA ARG A 101 -17.78 -6.24 -20.46
C ARG A 101 -19.24 -6.35 -20.09
N LYS A 102 -19.50 -6.75 -18.85
CA LYS A 102 -20.88 -6.94 -18.36
C LYS A 102 -21.18 -6.01 -17.19
N GLY A 103 -22.45 -5.63 -17.06
CA GLY A 103 -22.90 -4.78 -15.96
C GLY A 103 -22.48 -3.32 -16.10
N ASN A 104 -22.23 -2.67 -14.99
CA ASN A 104 -21.92 -1.25 -14.91
C ASN A 104 -20.41 -0.99 -14.68
N PHE A 105 -20.00 0.23 -14.83
CA PHE A 105 -18.61 0.70 -14.67
C PHE A 105 -17.92 0.23 -13.39
N ASN A 106 -18.63 0.17 -12.26
CA ASN A 106 -18.07 -0.26 -10.98
C ASN A 106 -17.74 -1.76 -10.93
N GLN A 107 -18.30 -2.57 -11.83
CA GLN A 107 -18.04 -4.00 -11.93
C GLN A 107 -16.83 -4.32 -12.81
N TRP A 108 -16.57 -3.48 -13.82
CA TRP A 108 -15.57 -3.76 -14.84
C TRP A 108 -14.15 -3.91 -14.32
N ALA A 109 -13.78 -3.13 -13.29
CA ALA A 109 -12.47 -3.28 -12.67
C ALA A 109 -12.32 -4.56 -11.83
N LEU A 110 -13.45 -5.28 -11.56
CA LEU A 110 -13.46 -6.50 -10.76
C LEU A 110 -13.36 -7.78 -11.62
N GLU A 111 -13.50 -7.65 -12.94
CA GLU A 111 -13.53 -8.81 -13.83
C GLU A 111 -12.20 -9.56 -13.83
N ASP A 112 -11.08 -8.83 -13.90
CA ASP A 112 -9.74 -9.37 -14.08
C ASP A 112 -8.93 -9.49 -12.77
N MET A 113 -9.54 -9.20 -11.59
CA MET A 113 -8.83 -9.33 -10.33
C MET A 113 -8.55 -10.80 -9.99
N VAL A 114 -7.42 -11.04 -9.34
CA VAL A 114 -6.96 -12.37 -8.91
C VAL A 114 -6.73 -12.41 -7.41
N GLU A 115 -6.41 -13.59 -6.86
CA GLU A 115 -6.05 -13.76 -5.47
C GLU A 115 -4.87 -12.84 -5.08
N GLY A 116 -4.97 -12.20 -3.93
CA GLY A 116 -3.96 -11.28 -3.42
C GLY A 116 -4.09 -9.85 -3.94
N ASP A 117 -5.06 -9.53 -4.80
CA ASP A 117 -5.30 -8.18 -5.26
C ASP A 117 -6.05 -7.33 -4.23
N VAL A 118 -5.78 -6.02 -4.25
CA VAL A 118 -6.54 -4.98 -3.58
C VAL A 118 -7.09 -4.03 -4.63
N VAL A 119 -8.41 -3.87 -4.66
CA VAL A 119 -9.04 -2.92 -5.60
C VAL A 119 -8.93 -1.50 -5.06
N VAL A 120 -8.52 -0.57 -5.92
CA VAL A 120 -8.31 0.85 -5.57
C VAL A 120 -9.18 1.73 -6.47
N TYR A 121 -10.27 2.24 -5.92
CA TYR A 121 -11.22 3.10 -6.59
C TYR A 121 -10.98 4.58 -6.28
N ASP A 122 -10.60 5.36 -7.29
CA ASP A 122 -10.55 6.82 -7.20
C ASP A 122 -11.91 7.43 -7.58
N MET A 123 -12.75 7.60 -6.58
CA MET A 123 -14.09 8.23 -6.71
C MET A 123 -14.04 9.74 -6.48
N LYS A 124 -12.85 10.35 -6.44
CA LYS A 124 -12.67 11.81 -6.21
C LYS A 124 -13.28 12.30 -4.88
N ASP A 125 -13.21 11.47 -3.85
CA ASP A 125 -13.78 11.73 -2.51
C ASP A 125 -15.32 11.95 -2.53
N LYS A 126 -16.01 11.47 -3.58
CA LYS A 126 -17.45 11.55 -3.69
C LYS A 126 -18.11 10.54 -2.75
N VAL A 127 -18.90 11.02 -1.78
CA VAL A 127 -19.63 10.18 -0.82
C VAL A 127 -21.09 10.03 -1.26
N TYR A 128 -21.86 11.12 -1.27
CA TYR A 128 -23.23 11.11 -1.79
C TYR A 128 -23.23 10.68 -3.26
N GLU A 129 -24.04 9.68 -3.58
CA GLU A 129 -24.04 9.04 -4.92
C GLU A 129 -22.65 8.57 -5.41
N GLY A 130 -21.73 8.34 -4.47
CA GLY A 130 -20.35 7.96 -4.70
C GLY A 130 -19.97 6.59 -4.15
N CYS A 131 -20.94 5.68 -3.94
CA CYS A 131 -20.74 4.37 -3.34
C CYS A 131 -20.66 3.28 -4.42
N PRO A 132 -19.47 2.98 -4.99
CA PRO A 132 -19.34 1.99 -6.06
C PRO A 132 -19.50 0.56 -5.55
N LEU A 133 -19.25 0.34 -4.25
CA LEU A 133 -19.28 -0.96 -3.60
C LEU A 133 -20.45 -1.04 -2.61
N GLY A 134 -21.17 -2.14 -2.67
CA GLY A 134 -22.18 -2.56 -1.72
C GLY A 134 -21.99 -4.03 -1.39
N GLY A 135 -22.93 -4.66 -0.65
CA GLY A 135 -22.82 -6.01 -0.13
C GLY A 135 -22.39 -7.07 -1.16
N ASN A 136 -22.96 -7.06 -2.36
CA ASN A 136 -22.66 -8.06 -3.40
C ASN A 136 -21.20 -7.96 -3.91
N LEU A 137 -20.75 -6.75 -4.24
CA LEU A 137 -19.43 -6.56 -4.83
C LEU A 137 -18.31 -6.72 -3.79
N THR A 138 -18.55 -6.34 -2.55
CA THR A 138 -17.58 -6.59 -1.46
C THR A 138 -17.44 -8.08 -1.16
N ASN A 139 -18.52 -8.84 -1.20
CA ASN A 139 -18.46 -10.31 -1.11
C ASN A 139 -17.70 -10.92 -2.29
N LEU A 140 -17.92 -10.43 -3.52
CA LEU A 140 -17.15 -10.88 -4.68
C LEU A 140 -15.65 -10.61 -4.49
N ILE A 141 -15.27 -9.40 -4.08
CA ILE A 141 -13.88 -9.02 -3.83
C ILE A 141 -13.27 -9.91 -2.73
N ALA A 142 -13.95 -10.06 -1.60
CA ALA A 142 -13.48 -10.88 -0.49
C ALA A 142 -13.21 -12.32 -0.90
N ASN A 143 -14.15 -12.93 -1.63
CA ASN A 143 -14.05 -14.32 -2.08
C ASN A 143 -12.99 -14.53 -3.17
N LYS A 144 -12.82 -13.55 -4.07
CA LYS A 144 -11.89 -13.68 -5.20
C LYS A 144 -10.46 -13.31 -4.83
N THR A 145 -10.28 -12.30 -3.98
CA THR A 145 -8.95 -11.78 -3.66
C THR A 145 -8.42 -12.18 -2.29
N GLY A 146 -9.30 -12.43 -1.32
CA GLY A 146 -8.93 -12.63 0.09
C GLY A 146 -8.31 -11.38 0.74
N ARG A 147 -8.51 -10.17 0.17
CA ARG A 147 -7.89 -8.92 0.65
C ARG A 147 -8.89 -7.82 0.94
N GLY A 148 -9.47 -7.22 -0.11
CA GLY A 148 -10.42 -6.14 0.04
C GLY A 148 -10.24 -5.00 -0.95
N ALA A 149 -10.67 -3.80 -0.57
CA ALA A 149 -10.63 -2.63 -1.44
C ALA A 149 -10.39 -1.32 -0.68
N ILE A 150 -9.92 -0.33 -1.42
CA ILE A 150 -9.90 1.08 -1.05
C ILE A 150 -10.87 1.82 -1.96
N THR A 151 -11.83 2.48 -1.36
CA THR A 151 -12.73 3.40 -2.06
C THR A 151 -12.41 4.82 -1.59
N PHE A 152 -11.76 5.60 -2.44
CA PHE A 152 -11.61 7.03 -2.17
C PHE A 152 -12.92 7.74 -2.51
N GLY A 153 -13.93 7.49 -1.70
CA GLY A 153 -15.32 7.87 -1.86
C GLY A 153 -16.22 7.16 -0.84
N GLY A 154 -17.52 7.10 -1.13
CA GLY A 154 -18.51 6.49 -0.25
C GLY A 154 -18.54 4.96 -0.27
N MET A 155 -19.13 4.39 0.77
CA MET A 155 -19.50 2.98 0.87
C MET A 155 -20.92 2.84 1.39
N ARG A 156 -21.67 1.85 0.90
CA ARG A 156 -23.03 1.54 1.35
C ARG A 156 -23.14 0.09 1.82
N ASP A 157 -24.28 -0.25 2.41
CA ASP A 157 -24.58 -1.60 2.91
C ASP A 157 -23.58 -2.04 4.02
N LEU A 158 -23.17 -1.09 4.88
CA LEU A 158 -22.05 -1.26 5.80
C LEU A 158 -22.28 -2.41 6.77
N GLU A 159 -23.50 -2.60 7.28
CA GLU A 159 -23.85 -3.68 8.20
C GLU A 159 -23.57 -5.06 7.57
N GLN A 160 -23.88 -5.22 6.28
CA GLN A 160 -23.60 -6.46 5.55
C GLN A 160 -22.10 -6.66 5.31
N ILE A 161 -21.38 -5.58 5.02
CA ILE A 161 -19.94 -5.62 4.75
C ILE A 161 -19.15 -5.93 6.02
N MET A 162 -19.57 -5.45 7.17
CA MET A 162 -18.94 -5.74 8.47
C MET A 162 -19.04 -7.22 8.87
N GLU A 163 -19.96 -7.99 8.28
CA GLU A 163 -20.02 -9.45 8.45
C GLU A 163 -18.92 -10.20 7.68
N ILE A 164 -18.26 -9.56 6.72
CA ILE A 164 -17.16 -10.16 5.95
C ILE A 164 -15.89 -10.13 6.82
N LYS A 165 -15.50 -11.29 7.38
CA LYS A 165 -14.33 -11.40 8.28
C LYS A 165 -13.04 -11.75 7.56
N SER A 166 -13.08 -12.07 6.27
CA SER A 166 -11.91 -12.47 5.46
C SER A 166 -11.26 -11.32 4.67
N ALA A 167 -11.86 -10.13 4.69
CA ALA A 167 -11.40 -8.99 3.92
C ALA A 167 -11.60 -7.67 4.67
N GLN A 168 -10.82 -6.66 4.27
CA GLN A 168 -10.87 -5.32 4.84
C GLN A 168 -11.21 -4.30 3.76
N PHE A 169 -12.12 -3.37 4.06
CA PHE A 169 -12.49 -2.29 3.15
C PHE A 169 -12.21 -0.95 3.80
N PHE A 170 -11.55 -0.09 3.04
CA PHE A 170 -11.25 1.29 3.43
C PHE A 170 -12.12 2.25 2.61
N TYR A 171 -12.75 3.21 3.26
CA TYR A 171 -13.68 4.15 2.63
C TYR A 171 -13.65 5.51 3.35
N ARG A 172 -14.16 6.57 2.68
CA ARG A 172 -14.13 7.92 3.23
C ARG A 172 -15.29 8.17 4.18
N ASP A 173 -16.50 7.79 3.77
CA ASP A 173 -17.71 7.92 4.59
C ASP A 173 -18.79 7.00 4.04
N THR A 174 -19.95 6.98 4.68
CA THR A 174 -21.08 6.11 4.31
C THR A 174 -22.24 6.92 3.76
N ASP A 175 -22.90 6.38 2.74
CA ASP A 175 -24.13 6.93 2.19
C ASP A 175 -24.97 5.76 1.63
N PRO A 176 -26.32 5.75 1.79
CA PRO A 176 -27.16 4.67 1.29
C PRO A 176 -27.31 4.67 -0.24
N THR A 177 -26.92 5.75 -0.91
CA THR A 177 -27.06 5.86 -2.36
C THR A 177 -26.06 5.01 -3.12
N PRO A 178 -26.45 4.41 -4.27
CA PRO A 178 -25.48 3.80 -5.19
C PRO A 178 -24.63 4.90 -5.84
N PHE A 179 -23.56 4.48 -6.54
CA PHE A 179 -22.85 5.45 -7.36
C PHE A 179 -23.70 5.83 -8.59
N THR A 180 -23.83 7.13 -8.80
CA THR A 180 -24.52 7.73 -9.95
C THR A 180 -23.71 8.90 -10.49
N ASP A 181 -24.05 9.37 -11.67
CA ASP A 181 -23.37 10.50 -12.32
C ASP A 181 -21.83 10.38 -12.33
N THR A 182 -21.34 9.16 -12.46
CA THR A 182 -19.93 8.81 -12.45
C THR A 182 -19.65 7.80 -13.56
N MET A 183 -18.55 7.99 -14.29
CA MET A 183 -18.13 7.09 -15.36
C MET A 183 -16.68 6.66 -15.17
N ILE A 184 -16.38 5.41 -15.51
CA ILE A 184 -14.99 4.91 -15.50
C ILE A 184 -14.25 5.47 -16.71
N ILE A 185 -13.00 5.87 -16.52
CA ILE A 185 -12.14 6.39 -17.58
C ILE A 185 -10.85 5.57 -17.77
N GLY A 186 -10.60 4.61 -16.91
CA GLY A 186 -9.46 3.71 -17.02
C GLY A 186 -9.41 2.67 -15.93
N ILE A 187 -8.93 1.49 -16.30
CA ILE A 187 -8.62 0.36 -15.43
C ILE A 187 -7.14 0.11 -15.53
N ASN A 188 -6.47 -0.17 -14.40
CA ASN A 188 -5.02 -0.29 -14.33
C ASN A 188 -4.30 0.95 -14.91
N VAL A 189 -4.75 2.12 -14.49
CA VAL A 189 -4.17 3.44 -14.76
C VAL A 189 -3.70 4.09 -13.46
N PRO A 190 -2.79 5.09 -13.53
CA PRO A 190 -2.46 5.88 -12.34
C PRO A 190 -3.68 6.56 -11.75
N VAL A 191 -3.85 6.49 -10.44
CA VAL A 191 -4.95 7.13 -9.72
C VAL A 191 -4.44 8.00 -8.58
N LYS A 192 -5.20 9.02 -8.23
CA LYS A 192 -4.91 9.91 -7.12
C LYS A 192 -5.83 9.58 -5.95
N ILE A 193 -5.26 9.08 -4.87
CA ILE A 193 -5.97 8.75 -3.63
C ILE A 193 -5.60 9.81 -2.58
N GLY A 194 -6.42 10.85 -2.48
CA GLY A 194 -6.11 12.02 -1.66
C GLY A 194 -4.82 12.71 -2.10
N ALA A 195 -3.80 12.73 -1.26
CA ALA A 195 -2.48 13.24 -1.59
C ALA A 195 -1.57 12.18 -2.26
N ALA A 196 -1.93 10.90 -2.16
CA ALA A 196 -1.10 9.82 -2.66
C ALA A 196 -1.36 9.51 -4.14
N VAL A 197 -0.34 8.94 -4.79
CA VAL A 197 -0.42 8.35 -6.12
C VAL A 197 -0.35 6.84 -6.00
N ALA A 198 -1.32 6.15 -6.58
CA ALA A 198 -1.32 4.69 -6.69
C ALA A 198 -1.18 4.27 -8.15
N MET A 199 -0.26 3.35 -8.39
CA MET A 199 -0.01 2.77 -9.71
C MET A 199 -0.55 1.34 -9.76
N PRO A 200 -0.92 0.83 -10.96
CA PRO A 200 -1.28 -0.58 -11.10
C PRO A 200 -0.11 -1.48 -10.69
N GLY A 201 -0.41 -2.43 -9.79
CA GLY A 201 0.59 -3.37 -9.25
C GLY A 201 1.42 -2.84 -8.08
N ASP A 202 1.21 -1.60 -7.60
CA ASP A 202 1.78 -1.15 -6.32
C ASP A 202 1.33 -2.09 -5.19
N ILE A 203 2.19 -2.29 -4.20
CA ILE A 203 1.76 -2.95 -2.98
C ILE A 203 1.00 -1.96 -2.12
N VAL A 204 -0.24 -2.30 -1.84
CA VAL A 204 -1.11 -1.55 -0.94
C VAL A 204 -0.95 -2.10 0.46
N LEU A 205 -0.64 -1.25 1.42
CA LEU A 205 -0.71 -1.57 2.84
C LEU A 205 -1.71 -0.62 3.50
N GLY A 206 -2.80 -1.16 3.99
CA GLY A 206 -3.81 -0.45 4.75
C GLY A 206 -3.83 -0.92 6.20
N THR A 207 -3.66 0.00 7.16
CA THR A 207 -3.68 -0.27 8.61
C THR A 207 -4.59 0.73 9.33
N ALA A 208 -4.61 0.71 10.65
CA ALA A 208 -5.34 1.70 11.45
C ALA A 208 -4.86 3.15 11.20
N GLY A 209 -3.61 3.33 10.80
CA GLY A 209 -3.02 4.65 10.54
C GLY A 209 -3.39 5.25 9.19
N GLY A 210 -3.91 4.45 8.26
CA GLY A 210 -4.24 4.88 6.89
C GLY A 210 -3.76 3.88 5.84
N VAL A 211 -3.54 4.35 4.62
CA VAL A 211 -3.16 3.54 3.47
C VAL A 211 -1.87 4.06 2.84
N ILE A 212 -0.95 3.17 2.49
CA ILE A 212 0.28 3.51 1.79
C ILE A 212 0.45 2.65 0.53
N PHE A 213 0.97 3.24 -0.53
CA PHE A 213 1.22 2.61 -1.82
C PHE A 213 2.72 2.48 -2.05
N ILE A 214 3.19 1.26 -2.24
CA ILE A 214 4.62 0.93 -2.30
C ILE A 214 4.95 0.51 -3.73
N PRO A 215 5.81 1.25 -4.44
CA PRO A 215 6.23 0.88 -5.79
C PRO A 215 6.84 -0.53 -5.82
N PRO A 216 6.46 -1.40 -6.79
CA PRO A 216 6.87 -2.79 -6.83
C PRO A 216 8.38 -3.00 -6.76
N HIS A 217 9.15 -2.17 -7.45
CA HIS A 217 10.61 -2.25 -7.49
C HIS A 217 11.31 -1.86 -6.18
N LEU A 218 10.56 -1.27 -5.24
CA LEU A 218 11.04 -0.92 -3.89
C LEU A 218 10.47 -1.84 -2.82
N ALA A 219 9.54 -2.74 -3.16
CA ALA A 219 8.79 -3.53 -2.18
C ALA A 219 9.72 -4.34 -1.25
N GLU A 220 10.72 -5.02 -1.80
CA GLU A 220 11.64 -5.84 -1.01
C GLU A 220 12.53 -5.02 -0.08
N ILE A 221 13.16 -3.97 -0.61
CA ILE A 221 14.05 -3.14 0.21
C ILE A 221 13.28 -2.36 1.29
N CYS A 222 12.06 -1.89 0.96
CA CYS A 222 11.22 -1.23 1.95
C CYS A 222 10.70 -2.21 3.00
N ALA A 223 10.44 -3.48 2.64
CA ALA A 223 10.09 -4.52 3.60
C ALA A 223 11.23 -4.75 4.59
N ILE A 224 12.46 -4.89 4.10
CA ILE A 224 13.65 -5.07 4.96
C ILE A 224 13.84 -3.88 5.91
N ASP A 225 13.74 -2.66 5.40
CA ASP A 225 13.91 -1.44 6.22
C ASP A 225 12.81 -1.32 7.28
N ALA A 226 11.56 -1.64 6.92
CA ALA A 226 10.44 -1.61 7.84
C ALA A 226 10.54 -2.72 8.90
N GLU A 227 10.91 -3.94 8.54
CA GLU A 227 11.15 -5.03 9.49
C GLU A 227 12.30 -4.71 10.45
N LYS A 228 13.36 -4.05 9.98
CA LYS A 228 14.45 -3.55 10.85
C LYS A 228 13.95 -2.53 11.87
N ALA A 229 13.08 -1.62 11.46
CA ALA A 229 12.45 -0.69 12.39
C ALA A 229 11.56 -1.42 13.39
N HIS A 230 10.69 -2.31 12.89
CA HIS A 230 9.73 -3.07 13.69
C HIS A 230 10.40 -3.91 14.79
N VAL A 231 11.42 -4.69 14.45
CA VAL A 231 12.11 -5.53 15.45
C VAL A 231 12.88 -4.70 16.49
N ARG A 232 13.38 -3.53 16.12
CA ARG A 232 13.97 -2.60 17.07
C ARG A 232 12.95 -2.03 18.04
N ASP A 233 11.72 -1.76 17.57
CA ASP A 233 10.63 -1.29 18.43
C ASP A 233 10.19 -2.40 19.40
N ILE A 234 10.09 -3.66 18.95
CA ILE A 234 9.78 -4.82 19.83
C ILE A 234 10.81 -4.87 20.98
N TRP A 235 12.11 -4.83 20.66
CA TRP A 235 13.15 -4.83 21.68
C TRP A 235 13.08 -3.59 22.57
N GLY A 236 12.88 -2.41 22.00
CA GLY A 236 12.78 -1.16 22.72
C GLY A 236 11.63 -1.17 23.75
N PHE A 237 10.46 -1.69 23.38
CA PHE A 237 9.33 -1.81 24.29
C PHE A 237 9.63 -2.79 25.45
N GLU A 238 10.33 -3.89 25.20
CA GLU A 238 10.78 -4.80 26.26
C GLU A 238 11.75 -4.10 27.21
N MET A 239 12.72 -3.38 26.69
CA MET A 239 13.72 -2.69 27.49
C MET A 239 13.14 -1.56 28.32
N ILE A 240 12.20 -0.80 27.79
CA ILE A 240 11.44 0.22 28.53
C ILE A 240 10.61 -0.44 29.64
N LYS A 241 9.90 -1.53 29.32
CA LYS A 241 9.05 -2.25 30.28
C LYS A 241 9.84 -2.81 31.46
N THR A 242 11.05 -3.29 31.22
CA THR A 242 11.94 -3.81 32.29
C THR A 242 12.73 -2.72 33.01
N GLY A 243 12.71 -1.47 32.51
CA GLY A 243 13.51 -0.37 33.05
C GLY A 243 15.00 -0.47 32.73
N THR A 244 15.39 -1.34 31.80
CA THR A 244 16.79 -1.52 31.35
C THR A 244 17.27 -0.28 30.62
N TYR A 245 16.43 0.26 29.72
CA TYR A 245 16.68 1.51 29.02
C TYR A 245 15.48 2.44 29.14
N THR A 246 15.74 3.74 29.11
CA THR A 246 14.70 4.78 29.11
C THR A 246 14.16 5.02 27.70
N ALA A 247 12.96 5.58 27.59
CA ALA A 247 12.41 6.00 26.31
C ALA A 247 13.33 7.01 25.59
N ALA A 248 13.96 7.93 26.32
CA ALA A 248 14.89 8.90 25.75
C ALA A 248 16.14 8.24 25.13
N GLN A 249 16.63 7.15 25.72
CA GLN A 249 17.74 6.37 25.15
C GLN A 249 17.28 5.62 23.90
N MET A 250 16.06 5.04 23.92
CA MET A 250 15.52 4.31 22.77
C MET A 250 15.27 5.22 21.57
N ASP A 251 14.83 6.47 21.80
CA ASP A 251 14.53 7.46 20.75
C ASP A 251 15.77 8.21 20.26
N SER A 252 16.93 8.00 20.88
CA SER A 252 18.20 8.61 20.47
C SER A 252 19.04 7.68 19.60
N ALA A 253 20.18 8.18 19.12
CA ALA A 253 21.17 7.31 18.48
C ALA A 253 21.71 6.32 19.51
N TRP A 254 21.65 5.04 19.20
CA TRP A 254 22.09 3.98 20.10
C TRP A 254 23.62 3.96 20.20
N GLU A 255 24.12 3.82 21.40
CA GLU A 255 25.52 3.57 21.68
C GLU A 255 25.89 2.11 21.34
N THR A 256 27.18 1.84 21.20
CA THR A 256 27.70 0.50 20.86
C THR A 256 27.18 -0.59 21.79
N GLY A 257 27.12 -0.33 23.10
CA GLY A 257 26.59 -1.29 24.07
C GLY A 257 25.12 -1.65 23.83
N MET A 258 24.28 -0.65 23.48
CA MET A 258 22.88 -0.90 23.15
C MET A 258 22.73 -1.76 21.88
N TRP A 259 23.55 -1.52 20.86
CA TRP A 259 23.58 -2.34 19.66
C TRP A 259 24.01 -3.78 19.95
N GLU A 260 25.01 -3.97 20.80
CA GLU A 260 25.49 -5.31 21.20
C GLU A 260 24.41 -6.07 22.00
N ASP A 261 23.73 -5.40 22.92
CA ASP A 261 22.59 -5.98 23.65
C ASP A 261 21.44 -6.34 22.72
N PHE A 262 21.09 -5.49 21.77
CA PHE A 262 20.06 -5.75 20.77
C PHE A 262 20.42 -6.96 19.90
N VAL A 263 21.65 -7.03 19.35
CA VAL A 263 22.08 -8.15 18.50
C VAL A 263 22.07 -9.48 19.28
N LYS A 264 22.48 -9.44 20.55
CA LYS A 264 22.39 -10.61 21.45
C LYS A 264 20.95 -11.04 21.67
N TRP A 265 20.05 -10.09 21.95
CA TRP A 265 18.61 -10.35 22.12
C TRP A 265 17.99 -10.88 20.82
N LEU A 266 18.35 -10.32 19.65
CA LEU A 266 17.87 -10.75 18.34
C LEU A 266 18.17 -12.26 18.06
N GLY A 267 19.32 -12.72 18.52
CA GLY A 267 19.74 -14.13 18.37
C GLY A 267 19.17 -15.09 19.42
N ALA A 268 18.53 -14.59 20.49
CA ALA A 268 18.14 -15.40 21.64
C ALA A 268 16.63 -15.34 21.97
N SER A 269 15.94 -14.27 21.61
CA SER A 269 14.53 -14.05 21.98
C SER A 269 13.57 -14.74 21.05
N GLU A 270 12.54 -15.39 21.59
CA GLU A 270 11.43 -15.94 20.81
C GLU A 270 10.67 -14.86 20.05
N ASN A 271 10.56 -13.64 20.60
CA ASN A 271 9.92 -12.51 19.93
C ASN A 271 10.71 -12.02 18.69
N ALA A 272 12.00 -12.29 18.65
CA ALA A 272 12.87 -11.97 17.53
C ALA A 272 12.93 -13.07 16.45
N ALA A 273 12.41 -14.26 16.71
CA ALA A 273 12.52 -15.41 15.80
C ALA A 273 12.11 -15.14 14.34
N PRO A 274 11.05 -14.36 14.05
CA PRO A 274 10.69 -14.01 12.67
C PRO A 274 11.72 -13.13 11.96
N TYR A 275 12.62 -12.47 12.68
CA TYR A 275 13.51 -11.41 12.22
C TYR A 275 15.00 -11.81 12.22
N VAL A 276 15.35 -13.04 12.58
CA VAL A 276 16.75 -13.53 12.64
C VAL A 276 17.44 -13.50 11.28
N HIS A 277 16.72 -13.38 10.20
CA HIS A 277 17.24 -13.24 8.83
C HIS A 277 17.79 -11.82 8.57
N LEU A 278 17.48 -10.84 9.41
CA LEU A 278 17.92 -9.47 9.25
C LEU A 278 19.38 -9.30 9.72
N ASN A 279 20.15 -8.58 8.93
CA ASN A 279 21.52 -8.25 9.24
C ASN A 279 21.67 -6.80 9.71
N PHE A 280 22.32 -6.59 10.86
CA PHE A 280 22.60 -5.28 11.48
C PHE A 280 24.08 -4.98 11.59
N ASP A 281 24.95 -5.71 10.87
CA ASP A 281 26.42 -5.54 10.94
C ASP A 281 26.84 -4.13 10.51
N LYS A 282 26.15 -3.57 9.51
CA LYS A 282 26.42 -2.23 9.03
C LYS A 282 26.11 -1.17 10.11
N GLU A 283 24.94 -1.25 10.73
CA GLU A 283 24.51 -0.33 11.78
C GLU A 283 25.46 -0.39 12.97
N LEU A 284 25.88 -1.58 13.38
CA LEU A 284 26.85 -1.77 14.45
C LEU A 284 28.25 -1.25 14.06
N ALA A 285 28.70 -1.50 12.83
CA ALA A 285 29.98 -0.99 12.34
C ALA A 285 29.99 0.54 12.24
N ASP A 286 28.93 1.14 11.72
CA ASP A 286 28.74 2.60 11.64
C ASP A 286 28.79 3.23 13.06
N CYS A 287 28.11 2.62 14.03
CA CYS A 287 28.13 3.06 15.41
C CYS A 287 29.56 3.01 16.02
N ARG A 288 30.27 1.90 15.83
CA ARG A 288 31.68 1.76 16.30
C ARG A 288 32.65 2.75 15.65
N ALA A 289 32.38 3.14 14.40
CA ALA A 289 33.13 4.17 13.68
C ALA A 289 32.75 5.60 14.08
N GLY A 290 31.80 5.78 15.01
CA GLY A 290 31.30 7.09 15.41
C GLY A 290 30.43 7.78 14.36
N ILE A 291 29.97 7.03 13.36
CA ILE A 291 29.01 7.51 12.35
C ILE A 291 27.63 7.51 13.00
N VAL A 292 27.33 8.62 13.69
CA VAL A 292 26.04 8.79 14.38
C VAL A 292 24.99 9.23 13.37
N ARG A 293 24.14 8.33 12.95
CA ARG A 293 22.91 8.69 12.21
C ARG A 293 21.83 9.04 13.23
N ARG A 294 21.71 10.33 13.57
CA ARG A 294 20.62 10.80 14.43
C ARG A 294 19.27 10.54 13.74
N GLY A 295 18.26 10.13 14.52
CA GLY A 295 16.91 9.89 14.01
C GLY A 295 16.29 11.07 13.25
N GLN A 296 16.69 12.32 13.57
CA GLN A 296 16.29 13.54 12.87
C GLN A 296 17.07 13.80 11.57
N GLU A 297 18.31 13.34 11.44
CA GLU A 297 19.10 13.44 10.19
C GLU A 297 18.65 12.40 9.14
N ALA A 298 17.88 11.40 9.55
CA ALA A 298 17.25 10.44 8.66
C ALA A 298 16.15 11.04 7.75
N PHE A 299 15.82 12.32 7.92
CA PHE A 299 14.95 13.06 7.00
C PHE A 299 15.70 13.79 5.89
N TYR A 300 17.03 13.77 5.91
CA TYR A 300 17.84 14.31 4.83
C TYR A 300 18.10 13.23 3.77
N TYR A 301 17.97 13.64 2.54
CA TYR A 301 18.28 12.85 1.35
C TYR A 301 19.62 12.15 1.54
N ASP A 302 19.63 10.82 1.53
CA ASP A 302 20.84 10.08 1.23
C ASP A 302 21.02 10.13 -0.29
N ALA A 303 21.80 11.11 -0.76
CA ALA A 303 22.09 11.28 -2.17
C ALA A 303 22.84 10.08 -2.78
N ASP A 304 23.42 9.22 -1.92
CA ASP A 304 24.13 7.99 -2.30
C ASP A 304 23.26 6.74 -2.19
N ALA A 305 22.05 6.81 -1.57
CA ALA A 305 21.07 5.77 -1.74
C ALA A 305 20.64 5.82 -3.21
N GLU A 306 20.98 4.78 -3.97
CA GLU A 306 20.64 4.64 -5.37
C GLU A 306 19.15 4.95 -5.62
N SER A 307 18.82 6.23 -5.73
CA SER A 307 17.69 6.74 -6.48
C SER A 307 18.21 6.93 -7.88
N PRO A 308 18.09 5.92 -8.75
CA PRO A 308 18.50 6.14 -10.11
C PRO A 308 17.59 7.18 -10.73
N GLY A 309 18.14 8.40 -10.97
CA GLY A 309 17.73 9.19 -12.08
C GLY A 309 16.32 9.79 -12.09
N LEU A 310 15.91 10.51 -11.04
CA LEU A 310 14.84 11.51 -11.17
C LEU A 310 15.41 12.93 -11.41
N MET A 311 16.73 13.07 -11.46
CA MET A 311 17.40 14.38 -11.66
C MET A 311 17.84 14.63 -13.11
N ASP A 312 17.71 13.67 -14.01
CA ASP A 312 18.13 13.85 -15.41
C ASP A 312 16.97 14.16 -16.40
N ALA A 313 15.79 14.50 -15.92
CA ALA A 313 14.68 14.97 -16.74
C ALA A 313 14.45 16.49 -16.59
N GLY A 314 15.52 17.24 -16.42
CA GLY A 314 15.53 18.69 -16.40
C GLY A 314 16.32 19.24 -17.56
N GLY A 315 15.70 19.30 -18.75
CA GLY A 315 16.12 20.02 -19.91
C GLY A 315 14.93 20.69 -20.53
#